data_32c1f7cb9db7ecda5e1812485562b6d5
#
_entry.id   32c1f7cb9db7ecda5e1812485562b6d5
#
_cell.length_a   1.000
_cell.length_b   1.000
_cell.length_c   1.000
_cell.angle_alpha   90.00
_cell.angle_beta   90.00
_cell.angle_gamma   90.00
#
_symmetry.space_group_name_H-M   'P 1'
#
loop_
_entity.id
_entity.type
_entity.pdbx_description
1 polymer ?
#
loop_
_entity_poly.entity_id
_entity_poly.type
_entity_poly.pdbx_seq_one_letter_code
_entity_poly.pdbx_strand_id
1 'polypeptide(L)'
;MKNIFKLMALFAFLFCLTSCDDDEPVIPTLEVTPANLNGTWELSEWNGAPLAEGTYCYITFNRKEQTFEMYQKFDSMYARYITGNFSIEVDPYLGSIISGDYDFGNGDWNNKYIVTDLLESGSMIWTAKDDENDVNKYIRCDKVPEDACHHFWQMPL
;
A
#
# COMPACT_ATOMS: atom_id res chain seq x y z
N MET A 1 -63.81 -11.68 -17.17
CA MET A 1 -62.50 -12.29 -17.46
C MET A 1 -61.56 -11.46 -18.35
N LYS A 2 -62.01 -10.40 -19.01
CA LYS A 2 -61.12 -9.54 -19.89
C LYS A 2 -60.28 -8.51 -19.14
N ASN A 3 -60.60 -8.19 -17.88
CA ASN A 3 -59.90 -7.15 -17.12
C ASN A 3 -58.72 -7.66 -16.27
N ILE A 4 -58.69 -8.98 -16.03
CA ILE A 4 -57.59 -9.59 -15.26
C ILE A 4 -56.28 -9.69 -16.10
N PHE A 5 -56.42 -9.94 -17.39
CA PHE A 5 -55.29 -9.96 -18.31
C PHE A 5 -54.60 -8.60 -18.51
N LYS A 6 -55.36 -7.51 -18.44
CA LYS A 6 -54.80 -6.16 -18.54
C LYS A 6 -54.02 -5.75 -17.27
N LEU A 7 -54.45 -6.25 -16.10
CA LEU A 7 -53.78 -5.96 -14.84
C LEU A 7 -52.44 -6.74 -14.72
N MET A 8 -52.40 -7.98 -15.22
CA MET A 8 -51.17 -8.80 -15.23
C MET A 8 -50.11 -8.26 -16.22
N ALA A 9 -50.55 -7.70 -17.34
CA ALA A 9 -49.60 -7.08 -18.30
C ALA A 9 -48.97 -5.80 -17.76
N LEU A 10 -49.65 -5.05 -16.88
CA LEU A 10 -49.13 -3.85 -16.27
C LEU A 10 -48.10 -4.13 -15.15
N PHE A 11 -48.26 -5.27 -14.45
CA PHE A 11 -47.34 -5.69 -13.39
C PHE A 11 -46.03 -6.27 -13.93
N ALA A 12 -46.05 -6.88 -15.12
CA ALA A 12 -44.86 -7.43 -15.77
C ALA A 12 -43.91 -6.34 -16.32
N PHE A 13 -44.37 -5.09 -16.53
CA PHE A 13 -43.58 -3.99 -17.07
C PHE A 13 -42.83 -3.16 -16.00
N LEU A 14 -43.10 -3.43 -14.70
CA LEU A 14 -42.52 -2.67 -13.60
C LEU A 14 -41.21 -3.30 -13.04
N PHE A 15 -40.81 -4.48 -13.54
CA PHE A 15 -39.61 -5.18 -13.05
C PHE A 15 -38.35 -5.04 -13.91
N CYS A 16 -38.35 -4.21 -14.94
CA CYS A 16 -37.23 -4.08 -15.89
C CYS A 16 -36.40 -2.81 -15.74
N LEU A 17 -36.49 -2.08 -14.63
CA LEU A 17 -35.73 -0.83 -14.48
C LEU A 17 -34.92 -0.78 -13.17
N THR A 18 -34.27 -1.88 -12.78
CA THR A 18 -33.19 -1.81 -11.79
C THR A 18 -32.00 -2.66 -12.27
N SER A 19 -31.47 -2.30 -13.44
CA SER A 19 -30.06 -2.50 -13.71
C SER A 19 -29.40 -1.16 -13.37
N CYS A 20 -29.14 -0.94 -12.08
CA CYS A 20 -28.07 -0.07 -11.69
C CYS A 20 -26.78 -0.85 -11.99
N ASP A 21 -26.20 -0.60 -13.13
CA ASP A 21 -24.76 -0.73 -13.27
C ASP A 21 -24.20 0.36 -12.35
N ASP A 22 -23.88 -0.01 -11.11
CA ASP A 22 -22.98 0.76 -10.26
C ASP A 22 -21.59 0.64 -10.91
N ASP A 23 -21.36 1.41 -11.97
CA ASP A 23 -20.02 1.69 -12.46
C ASP A 23 -19.32 2.48 -11.34
N GLU A 24 -18.75 1.76 -10.38
CA GLU A 24 -17.80 2.38 -9.43
C GLU A 24 -16.73 3.09 -10.27
N PRO A 25 -16.46 4.37 -9.99
CA PRO A 25 -15.48 5.11 -10.77
C PRO A 25 -14.13 4.39 -10.65
N VAL A 26 -13.63 3.88 -11.77
CA VAL A 26 -12.30 3.27 -11.83
C VAL A 26 -11.28 4.36 -11.53
N ILE A 27 -10.71 4.33 -10.33
CA ILE A 27 -9.63 5.25 -9.94
C ILE A 27 -8.38 4.80 -10.70
N PRO A 28 -7.78 5.63 -11.57
CA PRO A 28 -6.61 5.23 -12.33
C PRO A 28 -5.42 4.99 -11.40
N THR A 29 -4.79 3.83 -11.54
CA THR A 29 -3.56 3.47 -10.84
C THR A 29 -2.34 3.85 -11.68
N LEU A 30 -1.26 4.21 -11.00
CA LEU A 30 0.04 4.44 -11.62
C LEU A 30 0.77 3.11 -11.81
N GLU A 31 1.61 3.05 -12.83
CA GLU A 31 2.56 1.96 -12.98
C GLU A 31 3.56 1.95 -11.82
N VAL A 32 3.87 0.76 -11.29
CA VAL A 32 4.85 0.61 -10.21
C VAL A 32 6.26 0.67 -10.81
N THR A 33 6.86 1.84 -10.68
CA THR A 33 8.22 2.13 -11.17
C THR A 33 9.03 2.84 -10.10
N PRO A 34 10.37 2.81 -10.14
CA PRO A 34 11.18 3.60 -9.22
C PRO A 34 10.85 5.10 -9.25
N ALA A 35 10.39 5.62 -10.40
CA ALA A 35 9.98 7.02 -10.53
C ALA A 35 8.71 7.33 -9.75
N ASN A 36 7.69 6.47 -9.83
CA ASN A 36 6.41 6.64 -9.17
C ASN A 36 6.48 6.32 -7.67
N LEU A 37 7.40 5.44 -7.25
CA LEU A 37 7.67 5.15 -5.84
C LEU A 37 8.53 6.23 -5.16
N ASN A 38 9.30 7.02 -5.91
CA ASN A 38 10.25 7.99 -5.37
C ASN A 38 9.62 8.95 -4.35
N GLY A 39 10.28 9.16 -3.22
CA GLY A 39 9.83 10.01 -2.12
C GLY A 39 9.50 9.23 -0.86
N THR A 40 8.86 9.89 0.11
CA THR A 40 8.62 9.34 1.45
C THR A 40 7.19 8.83 1.59
N TRP A 41 7.06 7.70 2.25
CA TRP A 41 5.81 7.00 2.50
C TRP A 41 5.70 6.63 3.98
N GLU A 42 4.52 6.79 4.53
CA GLU A 42 4.17 6.41 5.89
C GLU A 42 3.29 5.16 5.84
N LEU A 43 3.60 4.15 6.64
CA LEU A 43 2.72 3.01 6.88
C LEU A 43 1.53 3.48 7.71
N SER A 44 0.36 3.57 7.10
CA SER A 44 -0.87 4.06 7.75
C SER A 44 -1.69 2.94 8.40
N GLU A 45 -1.68 1.76 7.77
CA GLU A 45 -2.44 0.61 8.24
C GLU A 45 -1.63 -0.67 8.06
N TRP A 46 -1.73 -1.57 9.02
CA TRP A 46 -1.21 -2.94 8.96
C TRP A 46 -2.36 -3.92 9.18
N ASN A 47 -2.60 -4.79 8.20
CA ASN A 47 -3.69 -5.77 8.19
C ASN A 47 -5.07 -5.13 8.44
N GLY A 48 -5.30 -3.98 7.78
CA GLY A 48 -6.58 -3.25 7.85
C GLY A 48 -6.81 -2.49 9.15
N ALA A 49 -5.81 -2.40 10.04
CA ALA A 49 -5.89 -1.63 11.27
C ALA A 49 -4.83 -0.52 11.28
N PRO A 50 -5.17 0.68 11.82
CA PRO A 50 -4.17 1.72 12.08
C PRO A 50 -3.07 1.20 13.00
N LEU A 51 -1.86 1.76 12.85
CA LEU A 51 -0.76 1.45 13.75
C LEU A 51 -1.07 1.87 15.20
N ALA A 52 -0.54 1.12 16.15
CA ALA A 52 -0.69 1.43 17.57
C ALA A 52 -0.02 2.78 17.90
N GLU A 53 -0.57 3.49 18.90
CA GLU A 53 -0.01 4.77 19.34
C GLU A 53 1.48 4.64 19.70
N GLY A 54 2.29 5.57 19.20
CA GLY A 54 3.74 5.60 19.42
C GLY A 54 4.54 4.63 18.56
N THR A 55 3.89 3.92 17.63
CA THR A 55 4.52 3.12 16.59
C THR A 55 4.49 3.85 15.25
N TYR A 56 5.48 3.60 14.39
CA TYR A 56 5.57 4.19 13.06
C TYR A 56 6.48 3.37 12.13
N CYS A 57 6.27 3.55 10.83
CA CYS A 57 7.21 3.13 9.80
C CYS A 57 7.14 4.13 8.64
N TYR A 58 8.26 4.77 8.38
CA TYR A 58 8.47 5.64 7.23
C TYR A 58 9.51 5.02 6.32
N ILE A 59 9.24 4.97 5.02
CA ILE A 59 10.19 4.52 4.01
C ILE A 59 10.37 5.60 2.94
N THR A 60 11.60 5.95 2.63
CA THR A 60 11.95 6.90 1.57
C THR A 60 12.68 6.18 0.46
N PHE A 61 12.16 6.25 -0.76
CA PHE A 61 12.77 5.66 -1.95
C PHE A 61 13.54 6.70 -2.76
N ASN A 62 14.75 6.35 -3.15
CA ASN A 62 15.56 7.10 -4.11
C ASN A 62 15.56 6.38 -5.46
N ARG A 63 14.89 6.98 -6.46
CA ARG A 63 14.72 6.39 -7.80
C ARG A 63 16.02 6.25 -8.58
N LYS A 64 17.01 7.14 -8.36
CA LYS A 64 18.23 7.16 -9.16
C LYS A 64 19.18 6.06 -8.75
N GLU A 65 19.29 5.83 -7.45
CA GLU A 65 20.22 4.89 -6.86
C GLU A 65 19.55 3.55 -6.56
N GLN A 66 18.20 3.51 -6.64
CA GLN A 66 17.37 2.37 -6.24
C GLN A 66 17.65 1.94 -4.79
N THR A 67 17.83 2.94 -3.92
CA THR A 67 18.04 2.74 -2.48
C THR A 67 16.81 3.15 -1.69
N PHE A 68 16.70 2.64 -0.48
CA PHE A 68 15.71 3.08 0.48
C PHE A 68 16.34 3.45 1.82
N GLU A 69 15.67 4.33 2.53
CA GLU A 69 15.89 4.62 3.95
C GLU A 69 14.60 4.35 4.70
N MET A 70 14.68 3.67 5.83
CA MET A 70 13.51 3.32 6.63
C MET A 70 13.72 3.73 8.08
N TYR A 71 12.73 4.42 8.63
CA TYR A 71 12.63 4.77 10.05
C TYR A 71 11.45 4.03 10.62
N GLN A 72 11.69 3.11 11.54
CA GLN A 72 10.62 2.30 12.10
C GLN A 72 10.72 2.15 13.61
N LYS A 73 9.56 2.10 14.24
CA LYS A 73 9.36 1.74 15.63
C LYS A 73 8.03 1.02 15.75
N PHE A 74 8.08 -0.27 15.95
CA PHE A 74 6.88 -1.06 16.21
C PHE A 74 6.69 -1.24 17.73
N ASP A 75 6.55 -2.44 18.20
CA ASP A 75 6.33 -2.81 19.60
C ASP A 75 7.56 -2.70 20.49
N SER A 76 8.73 -2.35 19.94
CA SER A 76 9.99 -2.25 20.68
C SER A 76 10.18 -0.85 21.29
N MET A 77 10.92 -0.76 22.38
CA MET A 77 11.34 0.52 22.97
C MET A 77 12.32 1.30 22.08
N TYR A 78 12.87 0.67 21.05
CA TYR A 78 13.90 1.25 20.20
C TYR A 78 13.38 1.54 18.80
N ALA A 79 13.61 2.77 18.36
CA ALA A 79 13.50 3.14 16.96
C ALA A 79 14.67 2.54 16.16
N ARG A 80 14.45 2.22 14.89
CA ARG A 80 15.46 1.69 13.97
C ARG A 80 15.56 2.58 12.75
N TYR A 81 16.79 2.86 12.35
CA TYR A 81 17.12 3.42 11.04
C TYR A 81 17.80 2.33 10.20
N ILE A 82 17.27 2.08 9.04
CA ILE A 82 17.67 0.98 8.17
C ILE A 82 17.81 1.53 6.76
N THR A 83 18.86 1.11 6.08
CA THR A 83 19.11 1.45 4.66
C THR A 83 19.32 0.20 3.85
N GLY A 84 19.20 0.33 2.54
CA GLY A 84 19.41 -0.76 1.61
C GLY A 84 19.01 -0.41 0.19
N ASN A 85 18.97 -1.44 -0.65
CA ASN A 85 18.57 -1.32 -2.04
C ASN A 85 17.22 -1.97 -2.24
N PHE A 86 16.46 -1.52 -3.24
CA PHE A 86 15.22 -2.15 -3.65
C PHE A 86 15.22 -2.48 -5.13
N SER A 87 14.42 -3.45 -5.49
CA SER A 87 14.18 -3.83 -6.88
C SER A 87 12.69 -4.06 -7.12
N ILE A 88 12.28 -3.88 -8.37
CA ILE A 88 10.91 -4.13 -8.83
C ILE A 88 11.00 -5.16 -9.95
N GLU A 89 10.24 -6.24 -9.82
CA GLU A 89 10.02 -7.24 -10.87
C GLU A 89 8.56 -7.23 -11.30
N VAL A 90 8.27 -7.57 -12.55
CA VAL A 90 6.90 -7.71 -13.05
C VAL A 90 6.61 -9.19 -13.26
N ASP A 91 5.70 -9.72 -12.45
CA ASP A 91 5.18 -11.07 -12.60
C ASP A 91 3.94 -11.04 -13.50
N PRO A 92 3.82 -11.93 -14.51
CA PRO A 92 2.70 -11.92 -15.46
C PRO A 92 1.34 -12.23 -14.82
N TYR A 93 1.31 -12.80 -13.62
CA TYR A 93 0.08 -13.20 -12.92
C TYR A 93 -0.18 -12.34 -11.67
N LEU A 94 0.88 -11.92 -10.96
CA LEU A 94 0.77 -11.19 -9.70
C LEU A 94 0.95 -9.67 -9.87
N GLY A 95 1.44 -9.22 -11.02
CA GLY A 95 1.73 -7.82 -11.26
C GLY A 95 3.10 -7.39 -10.74
N SER A 96 3.20 -6.18 -10.25
CA SER A 96 4.48 -5.62 -9.81
C SER A 96 4.82 -6.06 -8.40
N ILE A 97 6.04 -6.59 -8.23
CA ILE A 97 6.56 -7.09 -6.97
C ILE A 97 7.79 -6.27 -6.59
N ILE A 98 7.78 -5.72 -5.37
CA ILE A 98 8.93 -5.03 -4.79
C ILE A 98 9.64 -5.96 -3.81
N SER A 99 10.95 -5.90 -3.80
CA SER A 99 11.83 -6.56 -2.84
C SER A 99 13.01 -5.67 -2.50
N GLY A 100 13.72 -5.95 -1.42
CA GLY A 100 14.89 -5.20 -1.02
C GLY A 100 15.88 -6.03 -0.25
N ASP A 101 17.09 -5.53 -0.18
CA ASP A 101 18.19 -6.04 0.62
C ASP A 101 18.72 -4.94 1.54
N TYR A 102 19.07 -5.32 2.76
CA TYR A 102 19.60 -4.40 3.76
C TYR A 102 21.10 -4.21 3.58
N ASP A 103 21.57 -2.97 3.84
CA ASP A 103 22.99 -2.68 3.86
C ASP A 103 23.75 -3.50 4.92
N PHE A 104 25.08 -3.53 4.78
CA PHE A 104 26.00 -4.18 5.70
C PHE A 104 25.84 -5.71 5.84
N GLY A 105 25.28 -6.36 4.83
CA GLY A 105 25.12 -7.82 4.83
C GLY A 105 24.05 -8.33 5.79
N ASN A 106 23.09 -7.48 6.15
CA ASN A 106 21.97 -7.83 7.02
C ASN A 106 20.87 -8.66 6.33
N GLY A 107 21.12 -9.11 5.10
CA GLY A 107 20.22 -9.97 4.33
C GLY A 107 19.12 -9.22 3.58
N ASP A 108 18.16 -9.97 3.09
CA ASP A 108 17.04 -9.46 2.31
C ASP A 108 15.85 -9.10 3.22
N TRP A 109 14.89 -8.36 2.68
CA TRP A 109 13.59 -8.20 3.33
C TRP A 109 12.97 -9.58 3.59
N ASN A 110 12.26 -9.71 4.72
CA ASN A 110 11.63 -10.98 5.09
C ASN A 110 10.63 -11.47 4.05
N ASN A 111 9.96 -10.53 3.36
CA ASN A 111 8.98 -10.80 2.32
C ASN A 111 9.28 -10.02 1.05
N LYS A 112 8.83 -10.54 -0.08
CA LYS A 112 8.57 -9.78 -1.29
C LYS A 112 7.12 -9.33 -1.27
N TYR A 113 6.82 -8.14 -1.78
CA TYR A 113 5.48 -7.57 -1.70
C TYR A 113 4.92 -7.27 -3.09
N ILE A 114 3.69 -7.72 -3.33
CA ILE A 114 2.89 -7.33 -4.49
C ILE A 114 2.39 -5.90 -4.22
N VAL A 115 2.66 -4.98 -5.13
CA VAL A 115 2.26 -3.57 -5.00
C VAL A 115 1.02 -3.34 -5.85
N THR A 116 -0.06 -2.90 -5.19
CA THR A 116 -1.32 -2.53 -5.84
C THR A 116 -1.76 -1.13 -5.40
N ASP A 117 -2.76 -0.59 -6.07
CA ASP A 117 -3.41 0.68 -5.74
C ASP A 117 -2.43 1.85 -5.55
N LEU A 118 -1.35 1.86 -6.36
CA LEU A 118 -0.47 3.02 -6.43
C LEU A 118 -1.21 4.15 -7.14
N LEU A 119 -1.74 5.10 -6.36
CA LEU A 119 -2.59 6.19 -6.84
C LEU A 119 -1.82 7.51 -6.94
N GLU A 120 -2.24 8.38 -7.87
CA GLU A 120 -1.75 9.77 -7.93
C GLU A 120 -2.02 10.55 -6.64
N SER A 121 -3.09 10.21 -5.92
CA SER A 121 -3.40 10.79 -4.61
C SER A 121 -2.38 10.47 -3.52
N GLY A 122 -1.44 9.55 -3.79
CA GLY A 122 -0.38 9.18 -2.88
C GLY A 122 -0.76 8.08 -1.91
N SER A 123 -1.40 7.02 -2.37
CA SER A 123 -1.57 5.78 -1.60
C SER A 123 -1.05 4.58 -2.38
N MET A 124 -0.68 3.53 -1.68
CA MET A 124 -0.35 2.21 -2.24
C MET A 124 -0.59 1.12 -1.20
N ILE A 125 -0.82 -0.10 -1.70
CA ILE A 125 -0.98 -1.29 -0.88
C ILE A 125 0.15 -2.27 -1.21
N TRP A 126 0.73 -2.86 -0.18
CA TRP A 126 1.70 -3.94 -0.27
C TRP A 126 1.10 -5.18 0.37
N THR A 127 1.01 -6.25 -0.39
CA THR A 127 0.59 -7.56 0.11
C THR A 127 1.78 -8.50 0.03
N ALA A 128 2.14 -9.17 1.12
CA ALA A 128 3.23 -10.13 1.10
C ALA A 128 2.94 -11.25 0.09
N LYS A 129 3.93 -11.60 -0.73
CA LYS A 129 3.76 -12.58 -1.80
C LYS A 129 3.34 -13.96 -1.30
N ASP A 130 3.85 -14.34 -0.13
CA ASP A 130 3.65 -15.66 0.45
C ASP A 130 2.61 -15.67 1.59
N ASP A 131 2.00 -14.51 1.92
CA ASP A 131 0.94 -14.38 2.92
C ASP A 131 -0.04 -13.26 2.53
N GLU A 132 -1.18 -13.63 2.00
CA GLU A 132 -2.24 -12.70 1.58
C GLU A 132 -2.87 -11.89 2.74
N ASN A 133 -2.62 -12.31 3.99
CA ASN A 133 -3.11 -11.59 5.18
C ASN A 133 -2.12 -10.53 5.68
N ASP A 134 -0.86 -10.56 5.24
CA ASP A 134 0.10 -9.49 5.54
C ASP A 134 -0.05 -8.36 4.52
N VAL A 135 -0.94 -7.42 4.86
CA VAL A 135 -1.32 -6.29 4.01
C VAL A 135 -0.92 -4.98 4.68
N ASN A 136 -0.14 -4.18 3.97
CA ASN A 136 0.44 -2.93 4.43
C ASN A 136 -0.04 -1.79 3.53
N LYS A 137 -0.71 -0.80 4.10
CA LYS A 137 -1.16 0.39 3.37
C LYS A 137 -0.25 1.57 3.67
N TYR A 138 0.32 2.13 2.63
CA TYR A 138 1.17 3.30 2.70
C TYR A 138 0.48 4.53 2.16
N ILE A 139 0.75 5.67 2.78
CA ILE A 139 0.36 6.99 2.29
C ILE A 139 1.61 7.84 2.06
N ARG A 140 1.59 8.67 1.02
CA ARG A 140 2.70 9.57 0.71
C ARG A 140 2.74 10.71 1.73
N CYS A 141 3.92 11.04 2.20
CA CYS A 141 4.16 12.21 3.05
C CYS A 141 5.33 13.04 2.51
N ASP A 142 5.40 14.30 2.91
CA ASP A 142 6.43 15.21 2.40
C ASP A 142 7.82 14.85 2.91
N LYS A 143 7.92 14.44 4.17
CA LYS A 143 9.18 14.05 4.83
C LYS A 143 8.92 13.17 6.05
N VAL A 144 9.96 12.48 6.49
CA VAL A 144 9.94 11.80 7.80
C VAL A 144 9.84 12.87 8.89
N PRO A 145 8.92 12.74 9.88
CA PRO A 145 8.83 13.66 11.02
C PRO A 145 10.13 13.71 11.83
N GLU A 146 10.45 14.89 12.37
CA GLU A 146 11.70 15.12 13.09
C GLU A 146 11.82 14.25 14.35
N ASP A 147 10.74 14.02 15.05
CA ASP A 147 10.69 13.15 16.22
C ASP A 147 11.00 11.69 15.89
N ALA A 148 10.60 11.21 14.72
CA ALA A 148 10.99 9.89 14.23
C ALA A 148 12.48 9.79 13.90
N CYS A 149 13.13 10.90 13.50
CA CYS A 149 14.56 10.97 13.19
C CYS A 149 15.44 11.13 14.44
N HIS A 150 14.96 11.88 15.47
CA HIS A 150 15.81 12.26 16.62
C HIS A 150 16.15 11.12 17.58
N HIS A 151 15.40 10.04 17.60
CA HIS A 151 15.67 8.90 18.50
C HIS A 151 16.97 8.14 18.17
N PHE A 152 17.60 8.38 17.02
CA PHE A 152 18.84 7.69 16.60
C PHE A 152 20.12 8.33 17.12
N TRP A 153 20.09 9.62 17.46
CA TRP A 153 21.29 10.37 17.88
C TRP A 153 21.52 10.33 19.41
N GLN A 154 20.65 9.67 20.18
CA GLN A 154 20.73 9.61 21.63
C GLN A 154 21.21 8.25 22.19
N MET A 155 21.71 7.35 21.36
CA MET A 155 22.39 6.18 21.89
C MET A 155 23.77 6.56 22.43
N PRO A 156 24.04 6.43 23.73
CA PRO A 156 25.41 6.58 24.24
C PRO A 156 26.24 5.43 23.64
N LEU A 157 27.45 5.80 23.16
CA LEU A 157 28.50 4.88 22.72
C LEU A 157 28.91 3.95 23.83
#